data_5636592693a78f66dd70a0d318256737
#
_entry.id   5636592693a78f66dd70a0d318256737
#
_cell.length_a   1.000
_cell.length_b   1.000
_cell.length_c   1.000
_cell.angle_alpha   90.00
_cell.angle_beta   90.00
_cell.angle_gamma   90.00
#
_symmetry.space_group_name_H-M   'P 1'
#
loop_
_entity.id
_entity.type
_entity.pdbx_description
1 polymer ?
#
loop_
_entity_poly.entity_id
_entity_poly.type
_entity_poly.pdbx_seq_one_letter_code
_entity_poly.pdbx_strand_id
1 'polypeptide(L)'
;VVDSTVTKDVSKSTDGSSEHSVKNPYIKESDWGWAIDPEGLRYALNMFYERYEKPLFIVENGFGAIDVKEEDGSCHDPYRIDYLRAHIEEMKKAVEEDGVDLMGYTPWGCIDCVSFTTGEMKKRYGFIYVDRDNEGNGTLERSKKDSYDWYKKVIASNGENL
;
A
#
# COMPACT_ATOMS: atom_id res chain seq x y z
N VAL A 1 -4.76 -8.34 4.39
CA VAL A 1 -5.33 -7.67 3.21
C VAL A 1 -6.74 -8.20 3.05
N VAL A 2 -7.75 -7.34 3.14
CA VAL A 2 -9.10 -7.72 2.77
C VAL A 2 -9.18 -7.65 1.27
N ASP A 3 -9.26 -8.82 0.62
CA ASP A 3 -9.47 -8.87 -0.81
C ASP A 3 -10.94 -8.56 -1.10
N SER A 4 -11.21 -7.40 -1.67
CA SER A 4 -12.54 -6.98 -2.11
C SER A 4 -12.98 -7.64 -3.43
N THR A 5 -12.13 -8.49 -4.00
CA THR A 5 -12.43 -9.19 -5.25
C THR A 5 -13.31 -10.42 -5.01
N VAL A 6 -14.31 -10.60 -5.85
CA VAL A 6 -15.19 -11.79 -5.84
C VAL A 6 -14.63 -12.81 -6.81
N THR A 7 -14.32 -14.02 -6.33
CA THR A 7 -13.88 -15.11 -7.19
C THR A 7 -15.06 -15.71 -7.95
N LYS A 8 -14.94 -15.89 -9.28
CA LYS A 8 -15.95 -16.53 -10.12
C LYS A 8 -16.05 -18.04 -9.89
N ASP A 9 -14.96 -18.66 -9.54
CA ASP A 9 -14.86 -20.11 -9.40
C ASP A 9 -13.89 -20.45 -8.27
N VAL A 10 -14.45 -20.63 -7.10
CA VAL A 10 -13.68 -20.92 -5.86
C VAL A 10 -12.90 -22.24 -5.99
N SER A 11 -13.33 -23.15 -6.88
CA SER A 11 -12.66 -24.43 -7.08
C SER A 11 -11.31 -24.33 -7.78
N LYS A 12 -11.03 -23.21 -8.43
CA LYS A 12 -9.77 -22.92 -9.13
C LYS A 12 -8.80 -22.05 -8.33
N SER A 13 -9.25 -21.48 -7.21
CA SER A 13 -8.41 -20.70 -6.30
C SER A 13 -7.67 -21.64 -5.36
N THR A 14 -6.60 -22.25 -5.81
CA THR A 14 -5.82 -23.20 -4.99
C THR A 14 -4.72 -22.54 -4.16
N ASP A 15 -4.40 -21.28 -4.41
CA ASP A 15 -3.24 -20.60 -3.82
C ASP A 15 -3.52 -19.18 -3.30
N GLY A 16 -4.76 -18.71 -3.35
CA GLY A 16 -5.12 -17.34 -2.97
C GLY A 16 -4.59 -16.27 -3.93
N SER A 17 -4.10 -16.66 -5.11
CA SER A 17 -3.65 -15.71 -6.12
C SER A 17 -4.82 -14.97 -6.75
N SER A 18 -4.60 -13.69 -7.10
CA SER A 18 -5.60 -12.84 -7.76
C SER A 18 -5.94 -13.28 -9.22
N GLU A 19 -5.25 -14.27 -9.76
CA GLU A 19 -5.41 -14.73 -11.15
C GLU A 19 -6.84 -15.21 -11.48
N HIS A 20 -7.60 -15.60 -10.45
CA HIS A 20 -8.99 -16.09 -10.61
C HIS A 20 -10.04 -15.14 -10.03
N SER A 21 -9.62 -13.98 -9.56
CA SER A 21 -10.55 -13.00 -9.00
C SER A 21 -11.24 -12.19 -10.10
N VAL A 22 -12.46 -11.76 -9.80
CA VAL A 22 -13.24 -10.90 -10.70
C VAL A 22 -12.99 -9.46 -10.27
N LYS A 23 -12.59 -8.61 -11.22
CA LYS A 23 -12.46 -7.18 -11.00
C LYS A 23 -13.74 -6.59 -10.39
N ASN A 24 -13.58 -5.88 -9.29
CA ASN A 24 -14.67 -5.08 -8.73
C ASN A 24 -14.86 -3.83 -9.61
N PRO A 25 -16.05 -3.64 -10.23
CA PRO A 25 -16.28 -2.52 -11.13
C PRO A 25 -16.36 -1.16 -10.41
N TYR A 26 -16.46 -1.15 -9.08
CA TYR A 26 -16.64 0.05 -8.28
C TYR A 26 -15.35 0.53 -7.61
N ILE A 27 -14.31 -0.29 -7.60
CA ILE A 27 -13.03 0.00 -6.93
C ILE A 27 -11.92 0.10 -7.95
N LYS A 28 -11.11 1.14 -7.86
CA LYS A 28 -9.91 1.31 -8.68
C LYS A 28 -8.87 0.26 -8.33
N GLU A 29 -8.08 -0.12 -9.31
CA GLU A 29 -6.98 -1.07 -9.14
C GLU A 29 -5.65 -0.41 -9.49
N SER A 30 -4.57 -0.94 -8.90
CA SER A 30 -3.20 -0.64 -9.29
C SER A 30 -2.88 -1.27 -10.66
N ASP A 31 -1.71 -0.95 -11.23
CA ASP A 31 -1.21 -1.56 -12.47
C ASP A 31 -1.08 -3.09 -12.39
N TRP A 32 -1.06 -3.66 -11.19
CA TRP A 32 -1.02 -5.10 -10.94
C TRP A 32 -2.38 -5.69 -10.53
N GLY A 33 -3.48 -4.96 -10.73
CA GLY A 33 -4.83 -5.44 -10.44
C GLY A 33 -5.18 -5.52 -8.95
N TRP A 34 -4.42 -4.84 -8.09
CA TRP A 34 -4.72 -4.79 -6.65
C TRP A 34 -5.69 -3.66 -6.35
N ALA A 35 -6.77 -3.98 -5.65
CA ALA A 35 -7.79 -3.03 -5.27
C ALA A 35 -7.23 -1.92 -4.37
N ILE A 36 -7.61 -0.66 -4.69
CA ILE A 36 -7.33 0.50 -3.84
C ILE A 36 -8.60 0.73 -3.02
N ASP A 37 -8.64 0.12 -1.83
CA ASP A 37 -9.84 0.03 -1.00
C ASP A 37 -9.59 0.50 0.44
N PRO A 38 -9.51 1.82 0.67
CA PRO A 38 -9.30 2.36 2.02
C PRO A 38 -10.48 2.07 2.96
N GLU A 39 -11.73 2.08 2.47
CA GLU A 39 -12.91 1.72 3.27
C GLU A 39 -12.86 0.24 3.69
N GLY A 40 -12.37 -0.64 2.82
CA GLY A 40 -12.13 -2.04 3.13
C GLY A 40 -11.13 -2.23 4.27
N LEU A 41 -10.12 -1.36 4.38
CA LEU A 41 -9.21 -1.36 5.53
C LEU A 41 -9.93 -1.02 6.83
N ARG A 42 -10.75 0.05 6.83
CA ARG A 42 -11.57 0.42 8.01
C ARG A 42 -12.51 -0.72 8.41
N TYR A 43 -13.17 -1.32 7.42
CA TYR A 43 -14.05 -2.48 7.66
C TYR A 43 -13.29 -3.66 8.29
N ALA A 44 -12.10 -3.98 7.78
CA ALA A 44 -11.29 -5.06 8.32
C ALA A 44 -10.86 -4.80 9.76
N LEU A 45 -10.45 -3.57 10.08
CA LEU A 45 -10.08 -3.18 11.44
C LEU A 45 -11.27 -3.37 12.39
N ASN A 46 -12.46 -2.91 12.02
CA ASN A 46 -13.68 -3.11 12.83
C ASN A 46 -13.98 -4.59 13.02
N MET A 47 -13.99 -5.38 11.92
CA MET A 47 -14.28 -6.81 11.96
C MET A 47 -13.34 -7.58 12.90
N PHE A 48 -12.05 -7.28 12.87
CA PHE A 48 -11.09 -7.94 13.74
C PHE A 48 -11.22 -7.46 15.19
N TYR A 49 -11.42 -6.15 15.39
CA TYR A 49 -11.54 -5.60 16.73
C TYR A 49 -12.79 -6.10 17.43
N GLU A 50 -13.95 -6.08 16.79
CA GLU A 50 -15.21 -6.63 17.33
C GLU A 50 -15.09 -8.11 17.71
N ARG A 51 -14.34 -8.88 16.91
CA ARG A 51 -14.20 -10.31 17.13
C ARG A 51 -13.27 -10.67 18.28
N TYR A 52 -12.17 -9.96 18.42
CA TYR A 52 -11.09 -10.37 19.31
C TYR A 52 -10.92 -9.45 20.52
N GLU A 53 -11.42 -8.23 20.47
CA GLU A 53 -11.27 -7.18 21.51
C GLU A 53 -9.82 -7.05 21.99
N LYS A 54 -8.88 -7.04 21.04
CA LYS A 54 -7.44 -6.88 21.27
C LYS A 54 -6.90 -5.72 20.47
N PRO A 55 -5.87 -5.04 20.99
CA PRO A 55 -5.17 -4.03 20.23
C PRO A 55 -4.68 -4.58 18.88
N LEU A 56 -4.87 -3.81 17.82
CA LEU A 56 -4.48 -4.16 16.45
C LEU A 56 -3.22 -3.41 16.03
N PHE A 57 -2.46 -3.99 15.14
CA PHE A 57 -1.33 -3.35 14.49
C PHE A 57 -1.31 -3.71 13.00
N ILE A 58 -1.29 -2.71 12.12
CA ILE A 58 -1.11 -2.94 10.69
C ILE A 58 0.38 -3.07 10.43
N VAL A 59 0.85 -4.29 10.24
CA VAL A 59 2.27 -4.60 10.05
C VAL A 59 2.71 -4.40 8.61
N GLU A 60 1.76 -4.33 7.66
CA GLU A 60 2.06 -4.21 6.24
C GLU A 60 0.85 -3.62 5.49
N ASN A 61 1.08 -2.54 4.77
CA ASN A 61 0.16 -1.97 3.79
C ASN A 61 0.97 -1.10 2.83
N GLY A 62 0.72 -1.15 1.52
CA GLY A 62 1.50 -0.36 0.58
C GLY A 62 0.97 -0.44 -0.85
N PHE A 63 1.59 0.34 -1.71
CA PHE A 63 1.19 0.52 -3.09
C PHE A 63 2.37 0.27 -4.03
N GLY A 64 2.26 -0.74 -4.88
CA GLY A 64 3.21 -1.01 -5.94
C GLY A 64 2.87 -0.20 -7.19
N ALA A 65 3.83 0.57 -7.69
CA ALA A 65 3.66 1.41 -8.88
C ALA A 65 4.92 1.42 -9.75
N ILE A 66 4.76 1.85 -11.01
CA ILE A 66 5.87 2.16 -11.89
C ILE A 66 6.27 3.62 -11.64
N ASP A 67 7.42 3.81 -11.00
CA ASP A 67 7.94 5.15 -10.74
C ASP A 67 8.91 5.56 -11.86
N VAL A 68 8.84 6.81 -12.24
CA VAL A 68 9.74 7.42 -13.24
C VAL A 68 10.71 8.36 -12.54
N LYS A 69 12.00 8.19 -12.82
CA LYS A 69 13.02 9.15 -12.40
C LYS A 69 13.20 10.16 -13.52
N GLU A 70 12.98 11.43 -13.23
CA GLU A 70 13.11 12.54 -14.17
C GLU A 70 14.58 12.85 -14.46
N GLU A 71 14.84 13.67 -15.49
CA GLU A 71 16.21 14.04 -15.89
C GLU A 71 16.97 14.80 -14.77
N ASP A 72 16.26 15.56 -13.93
CA ASP A 72 16.84 16.27 -12.79
C ASP A 72 17.08 15.37 -11.56
N GLY A 73 16.72 14.09 -11.67
CA GLY A 73 16.87 13.09 -10.62
C GLY A 73 15.71 13.03 -9.63
N SER A 74 14.66 13.85 -9.80
CA SER A 74 13.44 13.78 -8.99
C SER A 74 12.61 12.54 -9.33
N CYS A 75 11.75 12.13 -8.40
CA CYS A 75 10.77 11.09 -8.62
C CYS A 75 9.44 11.52 -7.99
N HIS A 76 8.51 11.87 -8.86
CA HIS A 76 7.18 12.36 -8.48
C HIS A 76 6.21 11.19 -8.40
N ASP A 77 5.76 10.88 -7.19
CA ASP A 77 4.87 9.74 -6.90
C ASP A 77 3.57 10.14 -6.15
N PRO A 78 2.79 11.11 -6.69
CA PRO A 78 1.56 11.57 -6.04
C PRO A 78 0.54 10.47 -5.85
N TYR A 79 0.49 9.48 -6.73
CA TYR A 79 -0.38 8.31 -6.62
C TYR A 79 -0.10 7.49 -5.36
N ARG A 80 1.16 7.42 -4.89
CA ARG A 80 1.53 6.76 -3.63
C ARG A 80 1.09 7.58 -2.44
N ILE A 81 1.26 8.90 -2.51
CA ILE A 81 0.76 9.84 -1.50
C ILE A 81 -0.76 9.71 -1.36
N ASP A 82 -1.48 9.72 -2.47
CA ASP A 82 -2.94 9.62 -2.48
C ASP A 82 -3.43 8.29 -1.90
N TYR A 83 -2.77 7.19 -2.26
CA TYR A 83 -3.07 5.88 -1.69
C TYR A 83 -2.90 5.86 -0.16
N LEU A 84 -1.74 6.30 0.32
CA LEU A 84 -1.45 6.30 1.76
C LEU A 84 -2.35 7.26 2.52
N ARG A 85 -2.60 8.46 1.97
CA ARG A 85 -3.52 9.44 2.58
C ARG A 85 -4.90 8.85 2.78
N ALA A 86 -5.50 8.29 1.74
CA ALA A 86 -6.83 7.71 1.83
C ALA A 86 -6.91 6.57 2.87
N HIS A 87 -5.89 5.70 2.93
CA HIS A 87 -5.87 4.61 3.92
C HIS A 87 -5.66 5.13 5.34
N ILE A 88 -4.82 6.16 5.54
CA ILE A 88 -4.60 6.76 6.86
C ILE A 88 -5.87 7.49 7.34
N GLU A 89 -6.58 8.18 6.44
CA GLU A 89 -7.87 8.80 6.77
C GLU A 89 -8.89 7.78 7.27
N GLU A 90 -9.00 6.62 6.63
CA GLU A 90 -9.91 5.56 7.07
C GLU A 90 -9.43 4.87 8.37
N MET A 91 -8.12 4.76 8.59
CA MET A 91 -7.60 4.32 9.89
C MET A 91 -7.96 5.29 11.02
N LYS A 92 -7.85 6.61 10.76
CA LYS A 92 -8.25 7.64 11.74
C LYS A 92 -9.73 7.49 12.11
N LYS A 93 -10.61 7.30 11.12
CA LYS A 93 -12.03 7.07 11.37
C LYS A 93 -12.26 5.78 12.18
N ALA A 94 -11.55 4.70 11.87
CA ALA A 94 -11.64 3.47 12.67
C ALA A 94 -11.31 3.71 14.15
N VAL A 95 -10.33 4.54 14.46
CA VAL A 95 -9.95 4.89 15.82
C VAL A 95 -10.93 5.89 16.45
N GLU A 96 -11.20 6.99 15.76
CA GLU A 96 -11.91 8.15 16.33
C GLU A 96 -13.44 7.97 16.35
N GLU A 97 -14.00 7.34 15.32
CA GLU A 97 -15.44 7.15 15.17
C GLU A 97 -15.91 5.76 15.62
N ASP A 98 -15.12 4.72 15.32
CA ASP A 98 -15.51 3.33 15.56
C ASP A 98 -14.93 2.77 16.87
N GLY A 99 -13.95 3.45 17.49
CA GLY A 99 -13.37 3.07 18.78
C GLY A 99 -12.39 1.89 18.70
N VAL A 100 -11.83 1.60 17.52
CA VAL A 100 -10.84 0.55 17.34
C VAL A 100 -9.53 0.91 18.06
N ASP A 101 -9.00 0.02 18.89
CA ASP A 101 -7.69 0.16 19.52
C ASP A 101 -6.59 -0.23 18.51
N LEU A 102 -6.16 0.74 17.70
CA LEU A 102 -5.09 0.60 16.72
C LEU A 102 -3.79 1.18 17.24
N MET A 103 -2.81 0.31 17.56
CA MET A 103 -1.52 0.69 18.12
C MET A 103 -0.56 1.33 17.12
N GLY A 104 -0.68 0.98 15.83
CA GLY A 104 0.27 1.48 14.85
C GLY A 104 0.07 0.94 13.44
N TYR A 105 0.88 1.52 12.55
CA TYR A 105 0.85 1.26 11.12
C TYR A 105 2.26 1.27 10.56
N THR A 106 2.60 0.26 9.77
CA THR A 106 3.83 0.23 9.00
C THR A 106 3.52 0.01 7.52
N PRO A 107 3.96 0.93 6.65
CA PRO A 107 3.82 0.75 5.22
C PRO A 107 4.76 -0.35 4.70
N TRP A 108 4.34 -1.03 3.64
CA TRP A 108 5.20 -1.97 2.94
C TRP A 108 6.26 -1.23 2.12
N GLY A 109 7.53 -1.50 2.50
CA GLY A 109 8.69 -1.01 1.79
C GLY A 109 9.03 0.46 2.06
N CYS A 110 10.09 0.73 2.83
CA CYS A 110 10.65 2.08 2.94
C CYS A 110 11.58 2.40 1.76
N ILE A 111 12.21 1.38 1.19
CA ILE A 111 13.16 1.45 0.05
C ILE A 111 12.65 0.52 -1.04
N ASP A 112 12.79 0.92 -2.30
CA ASP A 112 12.44 0.04 -3.42
C ASP A 112 13.18 -1.29 -3.32
N CYS A 113 12.45 -2.37 -3.51
CA CYS A 113 12.95 -3.73 -3.50
C CYS A 113 12.32 -4.54 -4.63
N VAL A 114 12.92 -5.67 -4.93
CA VAL A 114 12.31 -6.64 -5.84
C VAL A 114 10.98 -7.10 -5.26
N SER A 115 9.92 -7.03 -6.04
CA SER A 115 8.60 -7.50 -5.62
C SER A 115 8.67 -8.99 -5.32
N PHE A 116 8.26 -9.36 -4.11
CA PHE A 116 8.26 -10.75 -3.66
C PHE A 116 7.37 -11.65 -4.52
N THR A 117 6.20 -11.15 -4.92
CA THR A 117 5.21 -11.93 -5.65
C THR A 117 5.48 -12.03 -7.15
N THR A 118 6.05 -10.99 -7.77
CA THR A 118 6.22 -10.92 -9.23
C THR A 118 7.67 -11.04 -9.68
N GLY A 119 8.64 -10.96 -8.76
CA GLY A 119 10.06 -10.97 -9.10
C GLY A 119 10.56 -9.73 -9.85
N GLU A 120 9.79 -8.63 -9.83
CA GLU A 120 10.04 -7.44 -10.62
C GLU A 120 10.56 -6.29 -9.76
N MET A 121 11.62 -5.64 -10.20
CA MET A 121 12.10 -4.39 -9.60
C MET A 121 11.28 -3.18 -10.01
N LYS A 122 10.68 -3.19 -11.19
CA LYS A 122 9.82 -2.09 -11.69
C LYS A 122 8.56 -1.89 -10.86
N LYS A 123 8.10 -2.90 -10.10
CA LYS A 123 7.00 -2.80 -9.15
C LYS A 123 7.53 -2.19 -7.85
N ARG A 124 7.56 -0.88 -7.80
CA ARG A 124 8.20 -0.12 -6.73
C ARG A 124 7.23 0.21 -5.61
N TYR A 125 7.67 0.03 -4.38
CA TYR A 125 6.86 0.25 -3.18
C TYR A 125 7.40 1.37 -2.29
N GLY A 126 8.69 1.67 -2.40
CA GLY A 126 9.42 2.48 -1.43
C GLY A 126 9.16 3.97 -1.52
N PHE A 127 9.50 4.68 -0.47
CA PHE A 127 9.66 6.13 -0.41
C PHE A 127 11.02 6.56 -0.96
N ILE A 128 11.94 5.61 -1.08
CA ILE A 128 13.29 5.81 -1.61
C ILE A 128 13.42 5.00 -2.89
N TYR A 129 13.68 5.71 -3.98
CA TYR A 129 13.99 5.12 -5.28
C TYR A 129 15.34 4.45 -5.25
N VAL A 130 15.44 3.27 -5.84
CA VAL A 130 16.72 2.56 -6.07
C VAL A 130 16.94 2.44 -7.58
N ASP A 131 18.05 2.93 -8.05
CA ASP A 131 18.42 2.86 -9.47
C ASP A 131 18.80 1.42 -9.86
N ARG A 132 17.75 0.64 -10.19
CA ARG A 132 17.84 -0.76 -10.63
C ARG A 132 16.64 -1.11 -11.49
N ASP A 133 16.86 -1.78 -12.62
CA ASP A 133 15.81 -2.33 -13.48
C ASP A 133 15.59 -3.84 -13.22
N ASN A 134 14.68 -4.45 -13.99
CA ASN A 134 14.37 -5.88 -13.89
C ASN A 134 15.52 -6.77 -14.39
N GLU A 135 16.33 -6.27 -15.32
CA GLU A 135 17.45 -6.97 -15.94
C GLU A 135 18.71 -6.91 -15.08
N GLY A 136 18.66 -6.09 -14.04
CA GLY A 136 19.76 -5.94 -13.12
C GLY A 136 20.72 -4.81 -13.49
N ASN A 137 20.37 -3.92 -14.40
CA ASN A 137 21.14 -2.72 -14.69
C ASN A 137 20.83 -1.62 -13.69
N GLY A 138 21.72 -0.65 -13.57
CA GLY A 138 21.61 0.50 -12.69
C GLY A 138 22.77 0.61 -11.72
N THR A 139 22.86 1.75 -11.05
CA THR A 139 23.97 2.11 -10.17
C THR A 139 23.73 1.72 -8.71
N LEU A 140 22.50 1.34 -8.36
CA LEU A 140 22.02 1.15 -6.99
C LEU A 140 22.00 2.45 -6.17
N GLU A 141 22.17 3.60 -6.78
CA GLU A 141 21.97 4.89 -6.12
C GLU A 141 20.56 5.00 -5.55
N ARG A 142 20.47 5.67 -4.42
CA ARG A 142 19.21 5.89 -3.70
C ARG A 142 18.88 7.36 -3.69
N SER A 143 17.63 7.67 -4.08
CA SER A 143 17.11 9.04 -4.03
C SER A 143 15.72 9.06 -3.39
N LYS A 144 15.39 10.15 -2.71
CA LYS A 144 14.08 10.32 -2.13
C LYS A 144 13.05 10.57 -3.22
N LYS A 145 11.84 10.03 -3.03
CA LYS A 145 10.65 10.40 -3.80
C LYS A 145 9.87 11.49 -3.06
N ASP A 146 8.89 12.10 -3.70
CA ASP A 146 8.05 13.13 -3.07
C ASP A 146 7.32 12.57 -1.84
N SER A 147 6.88 11.33 -1.91
CA SER A 147 6.23 10.62 -0.80
C SER A 147 7.10 10.51 0.46
N TYR A 148 8.43 10.55 0.34
CA TYR A 148 9.33 10.51 1.50
C TYR A 148 9.14 11.71 2.42
N ASP A 149 9.21 12.92 1.85
CA ASP A 149 9.09 14.15 2.66
C ASP A 149 7.64 14.40 3.12
N TRP A 150 6.66 13.95 2.33
CA TRP A 150 5.26 13.94 2.74
C TRP A 150 5.05 13.00 3.95
N TYR A 151 5.47 11.74 3.86
CA TYR A 151 5.26 10.76 4.94
C TYR A 151 6.04 11.10 6.21
N LYS A 152 7.22 11.73 6.08
CA LYS A 152 7.94 12.28 7.22
C LYS A 152 7.11 13.31 8.01
N LYS A 153 6.33 14.16 7.31
CA LYS A 153 5.43 15.12 7.96
C LYS A 153 4.24 14.40 8.61
N VAL A 154 3.69 13.39 7.96
CA VAL A 154 2.63 12.56 8.52
C VAL A 154 3.06 11.94 9.85
N ILE A 155 4.24 11.32 9.88
CA ILE A 155 4.81 10.73 11.12
C ILE A 155 5.00 11.80 12.19
N ALA A 156 5.58 12.94 11.84
CA ALA A 156 5.88 14.02 12.80
C ALA A 156 4.61 14.61 13.42
N SER A 157 3.49 14.58 12.71
CA SER A 157 2.19 15.06 13.19
C SER A 157 1.29 13.96 13.75
N ASN A 158 1.77 12.72 13.84
CA ASN A 158 0.96 11.56 14.22
C ASN A 158 -0.32 11.44 13.37
N GLY A 159 -0.20 11.66 12.05
CA GLY A 159 -1.31 11.56 11.10
C GLY A 159 -2.25 12.78 11.05
N GLU A 160 -1.95 13.87 11.75
CA GLU A 160 -2.79 15.08 11.70
C GLU A 160 -2.63 15.87 10.40
N ASN A 161 -1.44 15.86 9.81
CA ASN A 161 -1.14 16.55 8.57
C ASN A 161 -0.96 15.53 7.42
N LEU A 162 -2.02 15.31 6.66
CA LEU A 162 -2.07 14.41 5.52
C LEU A 162 -1.98 15.14 4.18
#